data_3096e4a02184e36c51e7561a698bc34f
#
_entry.id   3096e4a02184e36c51e7561a698bc34f
#
_cell.length_a   1.000
_cell.length_b   1.000
_cell.length_c   1.000
_cell.angle_alpha   90.00
_cell.angle_beta   90.00
_cell.angle_gamma   90.00
#
_symmetry.space_group_name_H-M   'P 1'
#
loop_
_entity.id
_entity.type
_entity.pdbx_description
1 polymer ?
#
loop_
_entity_poly.entity_id
_entity_poly.type
_entity_poly.pdbx_seq_one_letter_code
_entity_poly.pdbx_strand_id
1 'polypeptide(L)'
;MVYILIAILIFGVLIAVHELGHFLAAKACGVRVNEFSIGMGPQLFHKTKGDTEYSLRLLPIGGYCAMEGEDEDSDDDRALGRQVWWKKFIIFVAGAFMNFLTGLIIVICLYAGAQAFYTTEIVELNPDFPQQGEDGLMPGDTIYAINGERIYLKSDVPLIMGLGDTGTIDMTVLRDGKKLDRTLTKQVYTDENGQEYEAYGFTYGGIVEATPLNRLQYSWYQTMDYVRIVRLSLQMLLSGAAGVNDLSGPVGIVSTITEVGKETEAEAGFGAALESILYFAAMIAVNLAVMNLLPLPALDGGHVLFLLVNGIAVALFKKEIPSKYLNVINGIGFALLMALMLFVTFHDIVKLL
;
A
#
# COMPACT_ATOMS: atom_id res chain seq x y z
N MET A 1 -1.58 5.71 25.79
CA MET A 1 -0.30 6.42 25.51
C MET A 1 0.72 5.55 24.77
N VAL A 2 0.92 4.28 25.15
CA VAL A 2 1.91 3.40 24.51
C VAL A 2 1.67 3.26 22.99
N TYR A 3 0.43 3.02 22.57
CA TYR A 3 0.11 2.83 21.14
C TYR A 3 0.28 4.08 20.27
N ILE A 4 0.08 5.27 20.84
CA ILE A 4 0.38 6.53 20.15
C ILE A 4 1.90 6.65 19.89
N LEU A 5 2.73 6.29 20.85
CA LEU A 5 4.17 6.30 20.68
C LEU A 5 4.62 5.25 19.66
N ILE A 6 4.01 4.07 19.67
CA ILE A 6 4.26 3.03 18.68
C ILE A 6 3.87 3.52 17.26
N ALA A 7 2.71 4.16 17.12
CA ALA A 7 2.27 4.71 15.84
C ALA A 7 3.25 5.77 15.30
N ILE A 8 3.67 6.72 16.14
CA ILE A 8 4.66 7.74 15.78
C ILE A 8 5.99 7.09 15.37
N LEU A 9 6.43 6.06 16.11
CA LEU A 9 7.66 5.33 15.78
C LEU A 9 7.53 4.63 14.43
N ILE A 10 6.40 3.97 14.14
CA ILE A 10 6.15 3.31 12.86
C ILE A 10 6.25 4.32 11.71
N PHE A 11 5.57 5.46 11.80
CA PHE A 11 5.67 6.51 10.78
C PHE A 11 7.10 7.00 10.60
N GLY A 12 7.80 7.28 11.71
CA GLY A 12 9.19 7.73 11.67
C GLY A 12 10.11 6.72 10.99
N VAL A 13 9.95 5.43 11.29
CA VAL A 13 10.74 4.35 10.65
C VAL A 13 10.40 4.22 9.17
N LEU A 14 9.12 4.23 8.78
CA LEU A 14 8.71 4.10 7.38
C LEU A 14 9.21 5.25 6.52
N ILE A 15 9.18 6.48 7.04
CA ILE A 15 9.74 7.64 6.33
C ILE A 15 11.27 7.53 6.26
N ALA A 16 11.94 7.17 7.35
CA ALA A 16 13.40 7.02 7.35
C ALA A 16 13.86 5.92 6.38
N VAL A 17 13.12 4.82 6.24
CA VAL A 17 13.40 3.74 5.28
C VAL A 17 13.17 4.21 3.85
N HIS A 18 12.13 5.00 3.61
CA HIS A 18 11.88 5.64 2.31
C HIS A 18 13.07 6.51 1.88
N GLU A 19 13.48 7.45 2.72
CA GLU A 19 14.65 8.31 2.46
C GLU A 19 15.95 7.52 2.31
N LEU A 20 16.09 6.43 3.08
CA LEU A 20 17.23 5.52 2.94
C LEU A 20 17.26 4.87 1.54
N GLY A 21 16.12 4.60 0.94
CA GLY A 21 16.01 4.12 -0.44
C GLY A 21 16.65 5.09 -1.43
N HIS A 22 16.26 6.36 -1.39
CA HIS A 22 16.83 7.42 -2.21
C HIS A 22 18.34 7.58 -1.96
N PHE A 23 18.74 7.60 -0.71
CA PHE A 23 20.13 7.71 -0.29
C PHE A 23 21.01 6.59 -0.88
N LEU A 24 20.59 5.33 -0.70
CA LEU A 24 21.34 4.17 -1.19
C LEU A 24 21.44 4.16 -2.72
N ALA A 25 20.33 4.46 -3.40
CA ALA A 25 20.30 4.54 -4.86
C ALA A 25 21.15 5.70 -5.39
N ALA A 26 21.08 6.89 -4.78
CA ALA A 26 21.90 8.04 -5.15
C ALA A 26 23.40 7.73 -5.02
N LYS A 27 23.80 7.16 -3.88
CA LYS A 27 25.21 6.74 -3.66
C LYS A 27 25.65 5.67 -4.66
N ALA A 28 24.82 4.66 -4.94
CA ALA A 28 25.13 3.61 -5.91
C ALA A 28 25.23 4.15 -7.34
N CYS A 29 24.43 5.16 -7.69
CA CYS A 29 24.47 5.84 -8.99
C CYS A 29 25.56 6.90 -9.11
N GLY A 30 26.33 7.18 -8.02
CA GLY A 30 27.40 8.17 -8.01
C GLY A 30 26.92 9.62 -7.87
N VAL A 31 25.67 9.83 -7.44
CA VAL A 31 25.11 11.15 -7.12
C VAL A 31 25.65 11.62 -5.77
N ARG A 32 26.01 12.89 -5.67
CA ARG A 32 26.40 13.52 -4.42
C ARG A 32 25.17 13.74 -3.54
N VAL A 33 25.21 13.21 -2.32
CA VAL A 33 24.20 13.48 -1.30
C VAL A 33 24.81 14.44 -0.29
N ASN A 34 24.23 15.62 -0.16
CA ASN A 34 24.68 16.68 0.72
C ASN A 34 24.28 16.42 2.17
N GLU A 35 23.01 16.03 2.38
CA GLU A 35 22.52 15.69 3.72
C GLU A 35 21.56 14.48 3.66
N PHE A 36 21.70 13.61 4.66
CA PHE A 36 20.72 12.56 4.98
C PHE A 36 20.21 12.80 6.40
N SER A 37 18.94 13.14 6.52
CA SER A 37 18.32 13.52 7.79
C SER A 37 17.23 12.56 8.22
N ILE A 38 17.29 12.13 9.48
CA ILE A 38 16.18 11.45 10.17
C ILE A 38 15.47 12.48 11.04
N GLY A 39 14.18 12.68 10.80
CA GLY A 39 13.38 13.70 11.46
C GLY A 39 13.46 15.07 10.79
N MET A 40 12.71 16.00 11.33
CA MET A 40 12.62 17.40 10.89
C MET A 40 12.86 18.39 12.04
N GLY A 41 13.00 19.68 11.69
CA GLY A 41 13.19 20.77 12.64
C GLY A 41 14.65 20.95 13.07
N PRO A 42 14.92 21.50 14.28
CA PRO A 42 16.29 21.77 14.74
C PRO A 42 17.13 20.49 14.84
N GLN A 43 18.41 20.60 14.43
CA GLN A 43 19.37 19.51 14.55
C GLN A 43 19.70 19.25 16.03
N LEU A 44 19.55 17.97 16.44
CA LEU A 44 20.00 17.49 17.75
C LEU A 44 21.43 16.97 17.69
N PHE A 45 21.73 16.26 16.61
CA PHE A 45 23.05 15.67 16.37
C PHE A 45 23.34 15.66 14.87
N HIS A 46 24.60 15.93 14.50
CA HIS A 46 25.06 15.81 13.12
C HIS A 46 26.50 15.32 13.06
N LYS A 47 26.84 14.64 11.97
CA LYS A 47 28.19 14.17 11.69
C LYS A 47 28.41 14.10 10.19
N THR A 48 29.43 14.77 9.70
CA THR A 48 29.86 14.70 8.29
C THR A 48 30.78 13.51 8.09
N LYS A 49 30.48 12.68 7.08
CA LYS A 49 31.35 11.59 6.61
C LYS A 49 31.44 11.61 5.09
N GLY A 50 32.66 11.90 4.58
CA GLY A 50 32.86 12.17 3.16
C GLY A 50 32.10 13.43 2.73
N ASP A 51 31.29 13.33 1.67
CA ASP A 51 30.52 14.46 1.13
C ASP A 51 29.12 14.58 1.73
N THR A 52 28.76 13.75 2.73
CA THR A 52 27.40 13.70 3.27
C THR A 52 27.39 14.08 4.74
N GLU A 53 26.51 14.99 5.09
CA GLU A 53 26.13 15.26 6.47
C GLU A 53 24.99 14.32 6.88
N TYR A 54 25.18 13.59 7.98
CA TYR A 54 24.16 12.76 8.60
C TYR A 54 23.59 13.50 9.79
N SER A 55 22.29 13.74 9.83
CA SER A 55 21.67 14.51 10.89
C SER A 55 20.50 13.75 11.55
N LEU A 56 20.34 13.96 12.85
CA LEU A 56 19.17 13.57 13.64
C LEU A 56 18.51 14.85 14.13
N ARG A 57 17.21 14.98 13.87
CA ARG A 57 16.47 16.20 14.17
C ARG A 57 15.39 15.96 15.25
N LEU A 58 14.93 17.04 15.85
CA LEU A 58 14.08 17.01 17.06
C LEU A 58 12.72 16.34 16.84
N LEU A 59 12.09 16.58 15.73
CA LEU A 59 10.77 16.01 15.42
C LEU A 59 10.96 14.65 14.73
N PRO A 60 10.54 13.52 15.35
CA PRO A 60 10.71 12.20 14.77
C PRO A 60 9.67 11.92 13.67
N ILE A 61 9.23 12.94 12.98
CA ILE A 61 8.28 12.88 11.87
C ILE A 61 8.97 13.45 10.66
N GLY A 62 9.05 12.65 9.59
CA GLY A 62 9.73 13.05 8.37
C GLY A 62 11.21 12.66 8.35
N GLY A 63 11.86 13.11 7.31
CA GLY A 63 13.26 12.93 6.98
C GLY A 63 13.47 13.52 5.60
N TYR A 64 14.70 13.59 5.15
CA TYR A 64 15.00 13.94 3.77
C TYR A 64 16.41 13.48 3.35
N CYS A 65 16.55 13.29 2.06
CA CYS A 65 17.82 13.00 1.40
C CYS A 65 18.11 14.12 0.39
N ALA A 66 18.85 15.14 0.80
CA ALA A 66 19.19 16.27 -0.07
C ALA A 66 20.29 15.88 -1.06
N MET A 67 19.96 15.83 -2.33
CA MET A 67 20.89 15.51 -3.41
C MET A 67 21.35 16.78 -4.12
N GLU A 68 22.60 16.77 -4.55
CA GLU A 68 23.18 17.88 -5.32
C GLU A 68 22.44 18.05 -6.64
N GLY A 69 22.03 19.26 -6.97
CA GLY A 69 21.35 19.59 -8.22
C GLY A 69 19.94 19.00 -8.35
N GLU A 70 19.25 18.79 -7.23
CA GLU A 70 17.85 18.33 -7.19
C GLU A 70 16.87 19.50 -7.39
N ASP A 71 17.00 20.55 -6.58
CA ASP A 71 16.12 21.71 -6.60
C ASP A 71 16.65 22.87 -7.45
N GLU A 72 17.98 22.97 -7.58
CA GLU A 72 18.66 24.04 -8.30
C GLU A 72 19.69 23.46 -9.29
N ASP A 73 19.96 24.20 -10.34
CA ASP A 73 21.00 23.81 -11.30
C ASP A 73 22.37 23.82 -10.62
N SER A 74 23.17 22.78 -10.80
CA SER A 74 24.50 22.64 -10.22
C SER A 74 25.54 22.30 -11.28
N ASP A 75 26.75 22.84 -11.08
CA ASP A 75 27.91 22.56 -11.93
C ASP A 75 28.70 21.31 -11.52
N ASP A 76 28.37 20.68 -10.40
CA ASP A 76 28.98 19.40 -9.99
C ASP A 76 28.58 18.27 -10.97
N ASP A 77 29.57 17.54 -11.50
CA ASP A 77 29.34 16.41 -12.41
C ASP A 77 28.54 15.28 -11.75
N ARG A 78 28.52 15.24 -10.41
CA ARG A 78 27.76 14.30 -9.61
C ARG A 78 26.35 14.81 -9.25
N ALA A 79 25.93 15.97 -9.79
CA ALA A 79 24.59 16.49 -9.58
C ALA A 79 23.54 15.57 -10.19
N LEU A 80 22.39 15.41 -9.51
CA LEU A 80 21.26 14.61 -9.98
C LEU A 80 20.78 15.08 -11.36
N GLY A 81 20.71 16.40 -11.57
CA GLY A 81 20.29 17.01 -12.83
C GLY A 81 21.13 16.56 -14.03
N ARG A 82 22.43 16.29 -13.84
CA ARG A 82 23.39 15.88 -14.89
C ARG A 82 23.42 14.37 -15.14
N GLN A 83 22.74 13.56 -14.33
CA GLN A 83 22.76 12.12 -14.49
C GLN A 83 21.90 11.66 -15.66
N VAL A 84 22.25 10.50 -16.23
CA VAL A 84 21.46 9.83 -17.29
C VAL A 84 20.08 9.41 -16.75
N TRP A 85 19.08 9.38 -17.63
CA TRP A 85 17.67 9.20 -17.27
C TRP A 85 17.39 7.95 -16.41
N TRP A 86 18.03 6.81 -16.70
CA TRP A 86 17.80 5.57 -15.97
C TRP A 86 18.31 5.62 -14.52
N LYS A 87 19.39 6.38 -14.24
CA LYS A 87 19.89 6.62 -12.87
C LYS A 87 18.88 7.44 -12.08
N LYS A 88 18.36 8.52 -12.69
CA LYS A 88 17.32 9.36 -12.10
C LYS A 88 16.07 8.50 -11.79
N PHE A 89 15.64 7.66 -12.73
CA PHE A 89 14.52 6.76 -12.55
C PHE A 89 14.72 5.81 -11.35
N ILE A 90 15.87 5.15 -11.25
CA ILE A 90 16.19 4.26 -10.12
C ILE A 90 16.14 5.03 -8.80
N ILE A 91 16.71 6.23 -8.75
CA ILE A 91 16.74 7.05 -7.54
C ILE A 91 15.31 7.44 -7.13
N PHE A 92 14.49 7.93 -8.05
CA PHE A 92 13.12 8.34 -7.73
C PHE A 92 12.21 7.17 -7.31
N VAL A 93 12.40 5.96 -7.85
CA VAL A 93 11.60 4.79 -7.46
C VAL A 93 12.12 4.13 -6.17
N ALA A 94 13.37 4.38 -5.78
CA ALA A 94 14.03 3.65 -4.69
C ALA A 94 13.35 3.84 -3.32
N GLY A 95 12.85 5.04 -3.02
CA GLY A 95 12.13 5.30 -1.76
C GLY A 95 10.86 4.48 -1.66
N ALA A 96 10.02 4.52 -2.67
CA ALA A 96 8.80 3.72 -2.75
C ALA A 96 9.09 2.21 -2.74
N PHE A 97 10.13 1.77 -3.45
CA PHE A 97 10.55 0.36 -3.45
C PHE A 97 10.97 -0.11 -2.05
N MET A 98 11.69 0.69 -1.29
CA MET A 98 12.09 0.35 0.09
C MET A 98 10.88 0.24 1.02
N ASN A 99 9.87 1.10 0.88
CA ASN A 99 8.63 0.98 1.64
C ASN A 99 7.86 -0.30 1.28
N PHE A 100 7.74 -0.63 -0.02
CA PHE A 100 7.15 -1.88 -0.46
C PHE A 100 7.89 -3.10 0.11
N LEU A 101 9.21 -3.10 0.02
CA LEU A 101 10.04 -4.18 0.57
C LEU A 101 9.88 -4.29 2.09
N THR A 102 9.79 -3.18 2.80
CA THR A 102 9.56 -3.16 4.25
C THR A 102 8.21 -3.78 4.60
N GLY A 103 7.14 -3.42 3.90
CA GLY A 103 5.83 -4.03 4.07
C GLY A 103 5.86 -5.55 3.85
N LEU A 104 6.49 -5.99 2.76
CA LEU A 104 6.68 -7.42 2.47
C LEU A 104 7.47 -8.14 3.57
N ILE A 105 8.58 -7.57 4.06
CA ILE A 105 9.39 -8.15 5.13
C ILE A 105 8.57 -8.28 6.42
N ILE A 106 7.80 -7.27 6.79
CA ILE A 106 6.93 -7.32 7.97
C ILE A 106 5.95 -8.49 7.83
N VAL A 107 5.28 -8.63 6.68
CA VAL A 107 4.33 -9.75 6.45
C VAL A 107 5.03 -11.11 6.49
N ILE A 108 6.23 -11.24 5.92
CA ILE A 108 7.03 -12.48 6.02
C ILE A 108 7.32 -12.82 7.48
N CYS A 109 7.68 -11.83 8.30
CA CYS A 109 7.94 -12.03 9.73
C CYS A 109 6.66 -12.44 10.48
N LEU A 110 5.51 -11.82 10.19
CA LEU A 110 4.22 -12.17 10.76
C LEU A 110 3.81 -13.61 10.43
N TYR A 111 4.03 -14.04 9.19
CA TYR A 111 3.67 -15.38 8.75
C TYR A 111 4.72 -16.47 9.07
N ALA A 112 5.87 -16.08 9.63
CA ALA A 112 6.91 -17.04 10.00
C ALA A 112 6.44 -18.10 11.02
N GLY A 113 5.53 -17.71 11.93
CA GLY A 113 4.94 -18.58 12.95
C GLY A 113 3.64 -19.29 12.53
N ALA A 114 3.10 -19.00 11.35
CA ALA A 114 1.84 -19.57 10.90
C ALA A 114 1.93 -21.11 10.79
N GLN A 115 0.87 -21.81 11.19
CA GLN A 115 0.75 -23.28 11.09
C GLN A 115 -0.01 -23.70 9.83
N ALA A 116 -0.99 -22.90 9.41
CA ALA A 116 -1.82 -23.15 8.24
C ALA A 116 -2.35 -21.84 7.66
N PHE A 117 -2.78 -21.89 6.40
CA PHE A 117 -3.47 -20.79 5.73
C PHE A 117 -4.81 -21.26 5.20
N TYR A 118 -5.80 -20.35 5.20
CA TYR A 118 -7.05 -20.58 4.51
C TYR A 118 -6.86 -20.35 3.02
N THR A 119 -7.39 -21.29 2.22
CA THR A 119 -7.44 -21.18 0.77
C THR A 119 -8.75 -20.53 0.32
N THR A 120 -8.88 -20.29 -0.98
CA THR A 120 -10.12 -19.84 -1.62
C THR A 120 -10.88 -20.99 -2.27
N GLU A 121 -10.61 -22.23 -1.82
CA GLU A 121 -11.25 -23.45 -2.30
C GLU A 121 -12.71 -23.51 -1.82
N ILE A 122 -13.62 -23.85 -2.71
CA ILE A 122 -15.02 -24.14 -2.40
C ILE A 122 -15.05 -25.51 -1.70
N VAL A 123 -15.46 -25.51 -0.44
CA VAL A 123 -15.48 -26.73 0.39
C VAL A 123 -16.84 -27.40 0.39
N GLU A 124 -17.93 -26.62 0.27
CA GLU A 124 -19.28 -27.12 0.34
C GLU A 124 -20.24 -26.26 -0.51
N LEU A 125 -21.25 -26.89 -1.09
CA LEU A 125 -22.36 -26.23 -1.75
C LEU A 125 -23.64 -26.49 -0.96
N ASN A 126 -24.52 -25.50 -0.92
CA ASN A 126 -25.86 -25.70 -0.37
C ASN A 126 -26.56 -26.80 -1.17
N PRO A 127 -27.28 -27.77 -0.54
CA PRO A 127 -27.98 -28.84 -1.24
C PRO A 127 -28.93 -28.33 -2.33
N ASP A 128 -29.57 -27.18 -2.12
CA ASP A 128 -30.49 -26.55 -3.06
C ASP A 128 -29.82 -25.59 -4.04
N PHE A 129 -28.46 -25.60 -4.12
CA PHE A 129 -27.74 -24.73 -5.04
C PHE A 129 -27.98 -25.14 -6.50
N PRO A 130 -28.57 -24.25 -7.34
CA PRO A 130 -29.08 -24.66 -8.65
C PRO A 130 -27.99 -24.91 -9.71
N GLN A 131 -26.79 -24.38 -9.48
CA GLN A 131 -25.67 -24.44 -10.44
C GLN A 131 -24.55 -25.36 -9.95
N GLN A 132 -24.87 -26.49 -9.36
CA GLN A 132 -23.92 -27.53 -8.96
C GLN A 132 -23.61 -28.52 -10.09
N GLY A 133 -22.39 -29.10 -10.08
CA GLY A 133 -21.98 -30.13 -11.01
C GLY A 133 -20.92 -29.70 -12.02
N GLU A 134 -20.69 -30.54 -13.04
CA GLU A 134 -19.62 -30.31 -14.02
C GLU A 134 -19.75 -28.97 -14.77
N ASP A 135 -20.97 -28.62 -15.13
CA ASP A 135 -21.31 -27.38 -15.81
C ASP A 135 -21.49 -26.17 -14.84
N GLY A 136 -21.43 -26.42 -13.53
CA GLY A 136 -21.58 -25.43 -12.47
C GLY A 136 -20.35 -25.35 -11.57
N LEU A 137 -20.60 -25.14 -10.25
CA LEU A 137 -19.58 -25.19 -9.22
C LEU A 137 -19.50 -26.59 -8.61
N MET A 138 -18.31 -26.96 -8.12
CA MET A 138 -18.07 -28.21 -7.40
C MET A 138 -17.17 -27.94 -6.17
N PRO A 139 -17.32 -28.72 -5.10
CA PRO A 139 -16.29 -28.78 -4.06
C PRO A 139 -14.92 -29.11 -4.68
N GLY A 140 -13.87 -28.43 -4.24
CA GLY A 140 -12.54 -28.52 -4.81
C GLY A 140 -12.22 -27.43 -5.84
N ASP A 141 -13.21 -26.71 -6.36
CA ASP A 141 -12.97 -25.52 -7.18
C ASP A 141 -12.26 -24.43 -6.37
N THR A 142 -11.25 -23.82 -6.94
CA THR A 142 -10.57 -22.67 -6.30
C THR A 142 -11.09 -21.37 -6.89
N ILE A 143 -11.62 -20.46 -6.09
CA ILE A 143 -12.07 -19.14 -6.55
C ILE A 143 -10.84 -18.37 -7.04
N TYR A 144 -10.79 -18.07 -8.33
CA TYR A 144 -9.70 -17.39 -9.00
C TYR A 144 -9.92 -15.88 -9.12
N ALA A 145 -11.12 -15.46 -9.51
CA ALA A 145 -11.50 -14.07 -9.65
C ALA A 145 -13.02 -13.89 -9.41
N ILE A 146 -13.43 -12.71 -8.96
CA ILE A 146 -14.81 -12.28 -8.82
C ILE A 146 -14.94 -10.90 -9.46
N ASN A 147 -15.92 -10.72 -10.36
CA ASN A 147 -16.15 -9.46 -11.09
C ASN A 147 -14.87 -8.91 -11.78
N GLY A 148 -14.04 -9.82 -12.30
CA GLY A 148 -12.76 -9.50 -12.93
C GLY A 148 -11.60 -9.24 -11.96
N GLU A 149 -11.85 -9.12 -10.66
CA GLU A 149 -10.82 -8.91 -9.64
C GLU A 149 -10.22 -10.24 -9.19
N ARG A 150 -8.88 -10.33 -9.21
CA ARG A 150 -8.14 -11.52 -8.79
C ARG A 150 -8.32 -11.76 -7.28
N ILE A 151 -8.66 -12.98 -6.89
CA ILE A 151 -8.75 -13.43 -5.51
C ILE A 151 -7.45 -14.13 -5.12
N TYR A 152 -6.79 -13.66 -4.05
CA TYR A 152 -5.56 -14.23 -3.50
C TYR A 152 -5.79 -14.85 -2.14
N LEU A 153 -6.60 -14.21 -1.30
CA LEU A 153 -6.84 -14.57 0.09
C LEU A 153 -8.34 -14.84 0.33
N LYS A 154 -8.62 -15.62 1.36
CA LYS A 154 -10.01 -15.86 1.79
C LYS A 154 -10.75 -14.54 2.10
N SER A 155 -10.04 -13.57 2.70
CA SER A 155 -10.56 -12.24 3.02
C SER A 155 -10.95 -11.39 1.81
N ASP A 156 -10.41 -11.70 0.62
CA ASP A 156 -10.72 -10.96 -0.61
C ASP A 156 -12.16 -11.21 -1.06
N VAL A 157 -12.66 -12.41 -0.82
CA VAL A 157 -13.97 -12.83 -1.32
C VAL A 157 -15.08 -11.92 -0.80
N PRO A 158 -15.30 -11.74 0.52
CA PRO A 158 -16.34 -10.85 1.02
C PRO A 158 -16.07 -9.38 0.66
N LEU A 159 -14.82 -8.95 0.60
CA LEU A 159 -14.46 -7.60 0.20
C LEU A 159 -14.93 -7.30 -1.23
N ILE A 160 -14.57 -8.18 -2.19
CA ILE A 160 -14.89 -7.96 -3.60
C ILE A 160 -16.39 -8.17 -3.87
N MET A 161 -17.01 -9.14 -3.20
CA MET A 161 -18.46 -9.36 -3.32
C MET A 161 -19.29 -8.18 -2.77
N GLY A 162 -18.77 -7.47 -1.77
CA GLY A 162 -19.41 -6.28 -1.20
C GLY A 162 -19.27 -5.02 -2.08
N LEU A 163 -18.30 -5.00 -3.00
CA LEU A 163 -18.11 -3.89 -3.92
C LEU A 163 -19.14 -3.97 -5.07
N GLY A 164 -20.20 -3.14 -4.99
CA GLY A 164 -21.21 -3.08 -6.04
C GLY A 164 -22.15 -4.28 -6.07
N ASP A 165 -22.63 -4.72 -4.91
CA ASP A 165 -23.57 -5.84 -4.76
C ASP A 165 -24.84 -5.59 -5.57
N THR A 166 -24.89 -6.22 -6.75
CA THR A 166 -26.07 -6.23 -7.64
C THR A 166 -26.91 -7.50 -7.48
N GLY A 167 -26.59 -8.36 -6.49
CA GLY A 167 -27.21 -9.69 -6.34
C GLY A 167 -26.67 -10.73 -7.32
N THR A 168 -25.83 -10.34 -8.27
CA THR A 168 -25.21 -11.22 -9.27
C THR A 168 -23.71 -10.96 -9.32
N ILE A 169 -22.91 -12.02 -9.40
CA ILE A 169 -21.43 -11.95 -9.53
C ILE A 169 -20.95 -12.80 -10.70
N ASP A 170 -19.94 -12.31 -11.39
CA ASP A 170 -19.16 -13.09 -12.35
C ASP A 170 -17.96 -13.70 -11.63
N MET A 171 -17.95 -15.02 -11.50
CA MET A 171 -16.92 -15.77 -10.81
C MET A 171 -16.12 -16.61 -11.79
N THR A 172 -14.80 -16.49 -11.75
CA THR A 172 -13.89 -17.42 -12.40
C THR A 172 -13.35 -18.37 -11.35
N VAL A 173 -13.54 -19.67 -11.55
CA VAL A 173 -12.93 -20.72 -10.72
C VAL A 173 -11.84 -21.47 -11.47
N LEU A 174 -10.91 -22.04 -10.72
CA LEU A 174 -9.86 -22.92 -11.23
C LEU A 174 -10.20 -24.35 -10.84
N ARG A 175 -10.45 -25.23 -11.83
CA ARG A 175 -10.70 -26.65 -11.71
C ARG A 175 -9.69 -27.43 -12.55
N ASP A 176 -8.91 -28.30 -11.96
CA ASP A 176 -7.86 -29.09 -12.63
C ASP A 176 -6.91 -28.24 -13.49
N GLY A 177 -6.56 -27.03 -13.00
CA GLY A 177 -5.69 -26.09 -13.68
C GLY A 177 -6.37 -25.30 -14.83
N LYS A 178 -7.67 -25.52 -15.10
CA LYS A 178 -8.43 -24.78 -16.13
C LYS A 178 -9.32 -23.73 -15.50
N LYS A 179 -9.40 -22.57 -16.12
CA LYS A 179 -10.31 -21.49 -15.73
C LYS A 179 -11.69 -21.75 -16.29
N LEU A 180 -12.69 -21.65 -15.43
CA LEU A 180 -14.10 -21.78 -15.77
C LEU A 180 -14.84 -20.53 -15.27
N ASP A 181 -15.52 -19.83 -16.16
CA ASP A 181 -16.31 -18.65 -15.82
C ASP A 181 -17.75 -19.04 -15.53
N ARG A 182 -18.30 -18.48 -14.46
CA ARG A 182 -19.67 -18.72 -13.97
C ARG A 182 -20.30 -17.41 -13.53
N THR A 183 -21.55 -17.20 -13.88
CA THR A 183 -22.35 -16.10 -13.34
C THR A 183 -23.29 -16.66 -12.29
N LEU A 184 -23.17 -16.16 -11.06
CA LEU A 184 -23.93 -16.60 -9.91
C LEU A 184 -24.87 -15.50 -9.45
N THR A 185 -26.11 -15.87 -9.11
CA THR A 185 -27.09 -14.95 -8.54
C THR A 185 -27.44 -15.40 -7.13
N LYS A 186 -27.58 -14.46 -6.20
CA LYS A 186 -28.07 -14.76 -4.86
C LYS A 186 -29.41 -15.47 -4.91
N GLN A 187 -29.57 -16.47 -4.06
CA GLN A 187 -30.80 -17.23 -3.85
C GLN A 187 -31.25 -17.05 -2.41
N VAL A 188 -32.55 -17.21 -2.19
CA VAL A 188 -33.11 -17.25 -0.85
C VAL A 188 -33.00 -18.69 -0.33
N TYR A 189 -32.34 -18.85 0.80
CA TYR A 189 -32.21 -20.11 1.53
C TYR A 189 -32.91 -19.99 2.87
N THR A 190 -33.32 -21.12 3.45
CA THR A 190 -33.92 -21.17 4.78
C THR A 190 -32.95 -21.87 5.73
N ASP A 191 -32.67 -21.25 6.88
CA ASP A 191 -31.85 -21.85 7.91
C ASP A 191 -32.59 -22.90 8.74
N GLU A 192 -31.89 -23.58 9.67
CA GLU A 192 -32.46 -24.61 10.55
C GLU A 192 -33.58 -24.07 11.47
N ASN A 193 -33.65 -22.75 11.67
CA ASN A 193 -34.67 -22.09 12.49
C ASN A 193 -35.86 -21.60 11.67
N GLY A 194 -35.85 -21.85 10.35
CA GLY A 194 -36.90 -21.41 9.43
C GLY A 194 -36.74 -19.93 8.99
N GLN A 195 -35.61 -19.31 9.24
CA GLN A 195 -35.35 -17.94 8.83
C GLN A 195 -34.76 -17.89 7.41
N GLU A 196 -35.38 -17.07 6.55
CA GLU A 196 -34.91 -16.87 5.19
C GLU A 196 -33.68 -15.91 5.17
N TYR A 197 -32.67 -16.23 4.35
CA TYR A 197 -31.51 -15.41 4.09
C TYR A 197 -31.06 -15.51 2.63
N GLU A 198 -30.45 -14.43 2.11
CA GLU A 198 -29.90 -14.41 0.75
C GLU A 198 -28.43 -14.77 0.75
N ALA A 199 -28.03 -15.73 -0.08
CA ALA A 199 -26.65 -16.15 -0.26
C ALA A 199 -26.38 -16.66 -1.68
N TYR A 200 -25.11 -16.80 -2.05
CA TYR A 200 -24.70 -17.44 -3.30
C TYR A 200 -24.65 -18.97 -3.22
N GLY A 201 -24.89 -19.55 -2.06
CA GLY A 201 -25.08 -20.99 -1.89
C GLY A 201 -23.79 -21.82 -1.87
N PHE A 202 -22.63 -21.24 -1.59
CA PHE A 202 -21.37 -21.96 -1.44
C PHE A 202 -20.62 -21.52 -0.19
N THR A 203 -19.86 -22.46 0.39
CA THR A 203 -18.91 -22.23 1.48
C THR A 203 -17.50 -22.43 0.95
N TYR A 204 -16.56 -21.56 1.34
CA TYR A 204 -15.18 -21.59 0.89
C TYR A 204 -14.22 -21.44 2.07
N GLY A 205 -12.98 -21.85 1.88
CA GLY A 205 -11.94 -21.70 2.88
C GLY A 205 -11.32 -23.03 3.30
N GLY A 206 -10.90 -23.84 2.35
CA GLY A 206 -10.04 -24.98 2.62
C GLY A 206 -8.79 -24.59 3.39
N ILE A 207 -8.05 -25.54 3.93
CA ILE A 207 -6.85 -25.33 4.74
C ILE A 207 -5.65 -25.95 4.04
N VAL A 208 -4.56 -25.18 3.96
CA VAL A 208 -3.26 -25.66 3.48
C VAL A 208 -2.20 -25.46 4.56
N GLU A 209 -1.30 -26.45 4.71
CA GLU A 209 -0.20 -26.40 5.65
C GLU A 209 0.75 -25.24 5.33
N ALA A 210 1.22 -24.53 6.36
CA ALA A 210 2.16 -23.42 6.23
C ALA A 210 3.60 -23.90 6.05
N THR A 211 3.88 -24.54 4.91
CA THR A 211 5.26 -24.85 4.50
C THR A 211 6.06 -23.54 4.27
N PRO A 212 7.40 -23.56 4.27
CA PRO A 212 8.20 -22.37 3.98
C PRO A 212 7.81 -21.68 2.66
N LEU A 213 7.48 -22.48 1.62
CA LEU A 213 7.05 -21.96 0.32
C LEU A 213 5.68 -21.29 0.43
N ASN A 214 4.71 -21.92 1.10
CA ASN A 214 3.38 -21.36 1.32
C ASN A 214 3.44 -20.07 2.14
N ARG A 215 4.31 -19.99 3.17
CA ARG A 215 4.51 -18.74 3.94
C ARG A 215 4.98 -17.60 3.04
N LEU A 216 5.94 -17.81 2.15
CA LEU A 216 6.39 -16.81 1.20
C LEU A 216 5.29 -16.45 0.19
N GLN A 217 4.57 -17.44 -0.31
CA GLN A 217 3.47 -17.23 -1.27
C GLN A 217 2.34 -16.40 -0.66
N TYR A 218 1.89 -16.74 0.55
CA TYR A 218 0.83 -16.00 1.24
C TYR A 218 1.30 -14.62 1.71
N SER A 219 2.59 -14.46 2.06
CA SER A 219 3.16 -13.13 2.34
C SER A 219 3.11 -12.23 1.09
N TRP A 220 3.45 -12.80 -0.07
CA TRP A 220 3.32 -12.08 -1.34
C TRP A 220 1.86 -11.75 -1.64
N TYR A 221 0.94 -12.69 -1.46
CA TYR A 221 -0.49 -12.47 -1.68
C TYR A 221 -1.04 -11.35 -0.79
N GLN A 222 -0.70 -11.36 0.50
CA GLN A 222 -1.11 -10.32 1.44
C GLN A 222 -0.56 -8.95 1.03
N THR A 223 0.71 -8.89 0.60
CA THR A 223 1.33 -7.64 0.14
C THR A 223 0.65 -7.12 -1.14
N MET A 224 0.32 -8.01 -2.08
CA MET A 224 -0.42 -7.64 -3.30
C MET A 224 -1.86 -7.23 -3.00
N ASP A 225 -2.49 -7.81 -1.99
CA ASP A 225 -3.80 -7.39 -1.52
C ASP A 225 -3.76 -5.95 -0.98
N TYR A 226 -2.76 -5.56 -0.22
CA TYR A 226 -2.57 -4.17 0.20
C TYR A 226 -2.44 -3.21 -1.00
N VAL A 227 -1.68 -3.57 -2.05
CA VAL A 227 -1.60 -2.78 -3.29
C VAL A 227 -2.99 -2.65 -3.94
N ARG A 228 -3.76 -3.73 -3.99
CA ARG A 228 -5.12 -3.74 -4.53
C ARG A 228 -6.06 -2.85 -3.72
N ILE A 229 -6.03 -2.93 -2.38
CA ILE A 229 -6.86 -2.10 -1.49
C ILE A 229 -6.62 -0.61 -1.78
N VAL A 230 -5.35 -0.19 -1.93
CA VAL A 230 -5.03 1.20 -2.30
C VAL A 230 -5.64 1.58 -3.65
N ARG A 231 -5.50 0.72 -4.66
CA ARG A 231 -6.08 0.95 -5.98
C ARG A 231 -7.61 1.07 -5.93
N LEU A 232 -8.28 0.15 -5.23
CA LEU A 232 -9.74 0.17 -5.07
C LEU A 232 -10.20 1.43 -4.33
N SER A 233 -9.51 1.82 -3.25
CA SER A 233 -9.81 3.06 -2.52
C SER A 233 -9.68 4.29 -3.41
N LEU A 234 -8.65 4.37 -4.25
CA LEU A 234 -8.50 5.45 -5.22
C LEU A 234 -9.62 5.43 -6.29
N GLN A 235 -10.02 4.26 -6.77
CA GLN A 235 -11.14 4.13 -7.70
C GLN A 235 -12.46 4.59 -7.07
N MET A 236 -12.73 4.20 -5.82
CA MET A 236 -13.93 4.64 -5.07
C MET A 236 -13.95 6.16 -4.88
N LEU A 237 -12.80 6.75 -4.57
CA LEU A 237 -12.67 8.20 -4.44
C LEU A 237 -12.92 8.92 -5.79
N LEU A 238 -12.33 8.43 -6.88
CA LEU A 238 -12.48 9.01 -8.21
C LEU A 238 -13.89 8.84 -8.79
N SER A 239 -14.56 7.72 -8.47
CA SER A 239 -15.94 7.47 -8.90
C SER A 239 -16.99 8.21 -8.06
N GLY A 240 -16.60 8.83 -6.94
CA GLY A 240 -17.50 9.45 -5.98
C GLY A 240 -18.27 8.46 -5.09
N ALA A 241 -17.91 7.18 -5.13
CA ALA A 241 -18.46 6.16 -4.23
C ALA A 241 -17.94 6.33 -2.79
N ALA A 242 -16.74 6.90 -2.62
CA ALA A 242 -16.22 7.36 -1.34
C ALA A 242 -16.13 8.89 -1.32
N GLY A 243 -16.46 9.49 -0.19
CA GLY A 243 -16.40 10.93 0.01
C GLY A 243 -15.13 11.38 0.74
N VAL A 244 -14.95 12.70 0.85
CA VAL A 244 -13.84 13.28 1.62
C VAL A 244 -13.93 12.90 3.11
N ASN A 245 -15.12 12.61 3.60
CA ASN A 245 -15.37 12.17 4.96
C ASN A 245 -14.82 10.76 5.27
N ASP A 246 -14.56 9.97 4.24
CA ASP A 246 -14.01 8.61 4.37
C ASP A 246 -12.47 8.62 4.36
N LEU A 247 -11.86 9.78 4.08
CA LEU A 247 -10.42 9.95 4.18
C LEU A 247 -10.00 10.04 5.64
N SER A 248 -8.93 9.34 5.98
CA SER A 248 -8.24 9.43 7.27
C SER A 248 -6.89 10.10 7.09
N GLY A 249 -6.64 11.15 7.83
CA GLY A 249 -5.35 11.81 7.90
C GLY A 249 -4.43 11.18 8.96
N PRO A 250 -3.29 11.80 9.24
CA PRO A 250 -2.32 11.27 10.21
C PRO A 250 -2.92 11.05 11.60
N VAL A 251 -3.83 11.93 12.04
CA VAL A 251 -4.48 11.82 13.36
C VAL A 251 -5.46 10.66 13.38
N GLY A 252 -6.25 10.48 12.32
CA GLY A 252 -7.16 9.35 12.18
C GLY A 252 -6.43 8.00 12.17
N ILE A 253 -5.31 7.90 11.43
CA ILE A 253 -4.50 6.68 11.40
C ILE A 253 -3.93 6.35 12.79
N VAL A 254 -3.39 7.35 13.52
CA VAL A 254 -2.89 7.16 14.90
C VAL A 254 -4.02 6.74 15.84
N SER A 255 -5.23 7.30 15.67
CA SER A 255 -6.42 6.90 16.42
C SER A 255 -6.78 5.45 16.17
N THR A 256 -6.87 5.03 14.90
CA THR A 256 -7.17 3.64 14.50
C THR A 256 -6.15 2.65 15.08
N ILE A 257 -4.84 2.93 14.97
CA ILE A 257 -3.79 2.08 15.54
C ILE A 257 -3.96 1.98 17.06
N THR A 258 -4.33 3.10 17.71
CA THR A 258 -4.50 3.14 19.16
C THR A 258 -5.74 2.34 19.60
N GLU A 259 -6.83 2.44 18.86
CA GLU A 259 -8.09 1.72 19.14
C GLU A 259 -7.91 0.22 18.96
N VAL A 260 -7.42 -0.20 17.77
CA VAL A 260 -7.13 -1.61 17.48
C VAL A 260 -6.14 -2.20 18.49
N GLY A 261 -5.08 -1.45 18.85
CA GLY A 261 -4.12 -1.90 19.85
C GLY A 261 -4.76 -2.14 21.21
N LYS A 262 -5.65 -1.24 21.68
CA LYS A 262 -6.35 -1.39 22.96
C LYS A 262 -7.37 -2.52 22.96
N GLU A 263 -8.17 -2.64 21.90
CA GLU A 263 -9.19 -3.68 21.78
C GLU A 263 -8.54 -5.06 21.72
N THR A 264 -7.53 -5.23 20.88
CA THR A 264 -6.81 -6.51 20.77
C THR A 264 -6.05 -6.84 22.06
N GLU A 265 -5.49 -5.84 22.77
CA GLU A 265 -4.85 -6.07 24.07
C GLU A 265 -5.85 -6.57 25.12
N ALA A 266 -7.05 -6.00 25.14
CA ALA A 266 -8.11 -6.39 26.08
C ALA A 266 -8.62 -7.82 25.82
N GLU A 267 -8.67 -8.26 24.57
CA GLU A 267 -9.20 -9.55 24.17
C GLU A 267 -8.13 -10.67 24.23
N ALA A 268 -6.91 -10.40 23.74
CA ALA A 268 -5.88 -11.41 23.49
C ALA A 268 -4.49 -11.06 24.03
N GLY A 269 -4.35 -9.91 24.72
CA GLY A 269 -3.12 -9.47 25.37
C GLY A 269 -2.17 -8.69 24.46
N PHE A 270 -1.14 -8.12 25.09
CA PHE A 270 -0.20 -7.18 24.42
C PHE A 270 0.53 -7.76 23.20
N GLY A 271 0.85 -9.06 23.21
CA GLY A 271 1.51 -9.73 22.09
C GLY A 271 0.65 -9.70 20.81
N ALA A 272 -0.65 -10.04 20.96
CA ALA A 272 -1.61 -10.00 19.86
C ALA A 272 -1.87 -8.56 19.38
N ALA A 273 -1.92 -7.60 20.30
CA ALA A 273 -2.03 -6.18 19.94
C ALA A 273 -0.84 -5.71 19.10
N LEU A 274 0.38 -6.10 19.46
CA LEU A 274 1.57 -5.77 18.68
C LEU A 274 1.54 -6.41 17.28
N GLU A 275 1.09 -7.67 17.20
CA GLU A 275 0.93 -8.36 15.92
C GLU A 275 -0.09 -7.62 15.02
N SER A 276 -1.26 -7.25 15.53
CA SER A 276 -2.26 -6.47 14.80
C SER A 276 -1.72 -5.13 14.32
N ILE A 277 -0.96 -4.43 15.16
CA ILE A 277 -0.32 -3.16 14.79
C ILE A 277 0.73 -3.36 13.68
N LEU A 278 1.47 -4.48 13.69
CA LEU A 278 2.43 -4.79 12.63
C LEU A 278 1.74 -5.08 11.29
N TYR A 279 0.54 -5.68 11.27
CA TYR A 279 -0.28 -5.77 10.04
C TYR A 279 -0.64 -4.38 9.51
N PHE A 280 -1.05 -3.46 10.39
CA PHE A 280 -1.29 -2.07 9.99
C PHE A 280 -0.02 -1.38 9.48
N ALA A 281 1.12 -1.60 10.14
CA ALA A 281 2.39 -1.04 9.71
C ALA A 281 2.79 -1.54 8.30
N ALA A 282 2.59 -2.83 8.01
CA ALA A 282 2.83 -3.39 6.68
C ALA A 282 1.89 -2.77 5.63
N MET A 283 0.61 -2.64 5.95
CA MET A 283 -0.37 -1.99 5.06
C MET A 283 0.01 -0.52 4.80
N ILE A 284 0.39 0.25 5.83
CA ILE A 284 0.82 1.64 5.68
C ILE A 284 2.10 1.72 4.83
N ALA A 285 3.06 0.82 5.03
CA ALA A 285 4.29 0.78 4.24
C ALA A 285 4.00 0.58 2.76
N VAL A 286 3.14 -0.39 2.41
CA VAL A 286 2.72 -0.63 1.02
C VAL A 286 1.89 0.53 0.48
N ASN A 287 1.00 1.12 1.29
CA ASN A 287 0.23 2.30 0.90
C ASN A 287 1.17 3.47 0.55
N LEU A 288 2.13 3.78 1.40
CA LEU A 288 3.14 4.81 1.12
C LEU A 288 3.93 4.51 -0.16
N ALA A 289 4.28 3.25 -0.41
CA ALA A 289 4.96 2.85 -1.64
C ALA A 289 4.12 3.14 -2.89
N VAL A 290 2.84 2.76 -2.88
CA VAL A 290 1.94 2.96 -4.02
C VAL A 290 1.62 4.44 -4.20
N MET A 291 1.29 5.15 -3.11
CA MET A 291 0.93 6.58 -3.16
C MET A 291 2.08 7.43 -3.67
N ASN A 292 3.33 7.18 -3.22
CA ASN A 292 4.50 7.93 -3.68
C ASN A 292 4.84 7.67 -5.16
N LEU A 293 4.39 6.56 -5.74
CA LEU A 293 4.54 6.29 -7.18
C LEU A 293 3.40 6.86 -8.04
N LEU A 294 2.37 7.46 -7.44
CA LEU A 294 1.34 8.14 -8.22
C LEU A 294 1.95 9.32 -9.00
N PRO A 295 1.50 9.56 -10.24
CA PRO A 295 2.01 10.64 -11.09
C PRO A 295 1.48 12.01 -10.63
N LEU A 296 1.64 12.31 -9.34
CA LEU A 296 1.21 13.56 -8.72
C LEU A 296 2.42 14.45 -8.43
N PRO A 297 2.30 15.77 -8.63
CA PRO A 297 3.36 16.71 -8.25
C PRO A 297 3.70 16.58 -6.76
N ALA A 298 4.95 16.86 -6.42
CA ALA A 298 5.53 16.74 -5.07
C ALA A 298 5.67 15.30 -4.52
N LEU A 299 5.33 14.27 -5.28
CA LEU A 299 5.62 12.87 -4.98
C LEU A 299 6.69 12.35 -5.95
N ASP A 300 7.37 11.26 -5.60
CA ASP A 300 8.39 10.62 -6.44
C ASP A 300 7.87 10.26 -7.83
N GLY A 301 6.63 9.77 -7.91
CA GLY A 301 5.94 9.46 -9.16
C GLY A 301 5.74 10.68 -10.05
N GLY A 302 5.64 11.88 -9.48
CA GLY A 302 5.65 13.13 -10.24
C GLY A 302 6.99 13.39 -10.94
N HIS A 303 8.10 13.14 -10.25
CA HIS A 303 9.44 13.21 -10.85
C HIS A 303 9.63 12.16 -11.94
N VAL A 304 9.14 10.93 -11.72
CA VAL A 304 9.14 9.85 -12.74
C VAL A 304 8.32 10.25 -13.95
N LEU A 305 7.11 10.78 -13.76
CA LEU A 305 6.26 11.27 -14.86
C LEU A 305 6.96 12.37 -15.66
N PHE A 306 7.55 13.36 -14.97
CA PHE A 306 8.29 14.43 -15.64
C PHE A 306 9.48 13.89 -16.43
N LEU A 307 10.21 12.92 -15.89
CA LEU A 307 11.32 12.26 -16.56
C LEU A 307 10.87 11.60 -17.86
N LEU A 308 9.73 10.91 -17.87
CA LEU A 308 9.12 10.29 -19.05
C LEU A 308 8.68 11.36 -20.07
N VAL A 309 7.98 12.39 -19.62
CA VAL A 309 7.49 13.49 -20.49
C VAL A 309 8.69 14.24 -21.13
N ASN A 310 9.74 14.52 -20.34
CA ASN A 310 10.97 15.13 -20.87
C ASN A 310 11.66 14.22 -21.91
N GLY A 311 11.72 12.91 -21.64
CA GLY A 311 12.25 11.94 -22.59
C GLY A 311 11.49 11.93 -23.92
N ILE A 312 10.15 12.00 -23.87
CA ILE A 312 9.29 12.12 -25.06
C ILE A 312 9.53 13.45 -25.78
N ALA A 313 9.64 14.55 -25.05
CA ALA A 313 9.90 15.88 -25.63
C ALA A 313 11.25 15.91 -26.37
N VAL A 314 12.29 15.34 -25.77
CA VAL A 314 13.62 15.22 -26.39
C VAL A 314 13.55 14.34 -27.65
N ALA A 315 12.83 13.22 -27.61
CA ALA A 315 12.69 12.31 -28.74
C ALA A 315 11.97 12.96 -29.94
N LEU A 316 10.88 13.71 -29.67
CA LEU A 316 10.03 14.31 -30.71
C LEU A 316 10.53 15.69 -31.17
N PHE A 317 10.92 16.54 -30.23
CA PHE A 317 11.22 17.96 -30.48
C PHE A 317 12.71 18.29 -30.39
N LYS A 318 13.56 17.33 -29.93
CA LYS A 318 14.99 17.49 -29.68
C LYS A 318 15.29 18.68 -28.73
N LYS A 319 14.39 18.93 -27.80
CA LYS A 319 14.51 19.99 -26.79
C LYS A 319 14.12 19.42 -25.42
N GLU A 320 14.92 19.75 -24.42
CA GLU A 320 14.61 19.46 -23.02
C GLU A 320 13.57 20.47 -22.49
N ILE A 321 12.72 19.99 -21.59
CA ILE A 321 11.80 20.88 -20.85
C ILE A 321 12.62 21.51 -19.71
N PRO A 322 12.65 22.86 -19.60
CA PRO A 322 13.38 23.52 -18.54
C PRO A 322 12.90 23.07 -17.14
N SER A 323 13.84 22.78 -16.24
CA SER A 323 13.60 22.38 -14.84
C SER A 323 12.69 23.33 -14.07
N LYS A 324 12.70 24.61 -14.43
CA LYS A 324 11.82 25.65 -13.85
C LYS A 324 10.33 25.26 -13.88
N TYR A 325 9.88 24.60 -14.93
CA TYR A 325 8.45 24.21 -15.02
C TYR A 325 8.13 23.08 -14.02
N LEU A 326 9.06 22.12 -13.86
CA LEU A 326 8.91 21.08 -12.86
C LEU A 326 8.84 21.66 -11.45
N ASN A 327 9.76 22.56 -11.10
CA ASN A 327 9.82 23.20 -9.79
C ASN A 327 8.54 23.98 -9.45
N VAL A 328 7.98 24.70 -10.45
CA VAL A 328 6.71 25.40 -10.26
C VAL A 328 5.53 24.42 -10.06
N ILE A 329 5.47 23.36 -10.89
CA ILE A 329 4.41 22.35 -10.79
C ILE A 329 4.50 21.61 -9.45
N ASN A 330 5.70 21.22 -9.03
CA ASN A 330 5.92 20.57 -7.73
C ASN A 330 5.58 21.50 -6.57
N GLY A 331 5.96 22.79 -6.64
CA GLY A 331 5.60 23.78 -5.62
C GLY A 331 4.09 23.96 -5.45
N ILE A 332 3.35 24.04 -6.56
CA ILE A 332 1.88 24.11 -6.54
C ILE A 332 1.30 22.79 -5.98
N GLY A 333 1.79 21.64 -6.44
CA GLY A 333 1.36 20.34 -5.97
C GLY A 333 1.59 20.16 -4.47
N PHE A 334 2.76 20.58 -3.98
CA PHE A 334 3.09 20.56 -2.56
C PHE A 334 2.12 21.43 -1.74
N ALA A 335 1.83 22.66 -2.21
CA ALA A 335 0.90 23.54 -1.53
C ALA A 335 -0.52 22.94 -1.46
N LEU A 336 -0.98 22.29 -2.54
CA LEU A 336 -2.28 21.61 -2.59
C LEU A 336 -2.33 20.39 -1.66
N LEU A 337 -1.27 19.56 -1.65
CA LEU A 337 -1.16 18.40 -0.76
C LEU A 337 -1.12 18.84 0.71
N MET A 338 -0.38 19.90 1.04
CA MET A 338 -0.36 20.47 2.39
C MET A 338 -1.74 21.00 2.81
N ALA A 339 -2.44 21.69 1.92
CA ALA A 339 -3.79 22.17 2.19
C ALA A 339 -4.77 21.01 2.42
N LEU A 340 -4.69 19.95 1.60
CA LEU A 340 -5.49 18.74 1.78
C LEU A 340 -5.16 18.04 3.10
N MET A 341 -3.88 17.88 3.44
CA MET A 341 -3.44 17.27 4.68
C MET A 341 -3.95 18.04 5.90
N LEU A 342 -3.85 19.37 5.88
CA LEU A 342 -4.39 20.21 6.96
C LEU A 342 -5.92 20.10 7.08
N PHE A 343 -6.62 20.07 5.96
CA PHE A 343 -8.06 19.90 5.92
C PHE A 343 -8.48 18.54 6.51
N VAL A 344 -7.85 17.44 6.06
CA VAL A 344 -8.18 16.10 6.57
C VAL A 344 -7.79 15.95 8.04
N THR A 345 -6.64 16.50 8.47
CA THR A 345 -6.23 16.51 9.88
C THR A 345 -7.23 17.28 10.76
N PHE A 346 -7.70 18.43 10.29
CA PHE A 346 -8.74 19.17 11.01
C PHE A 346 -10.03 18.36 11.11
N HIS A 347 -10.44 17.71 10.01
CA HIS A 347 -11.60 16.82 10.01
C HIS A 347 -11.47 15.63 10.97
N ASP A 348 -10.30 14.99 11.01
CA ASP A 348 -10.00 13.92 11.99
C ASP A 348 -10.19 14.40 13.43
N ILE A 349 -9.65 15.59 13.76
CA ILE A 349 -9.78 16.17 15.11
C ILE A 349 -11.24 16.44 15.44
N VAL A 350 -12.02 16.97 14.50
CA VAL A 350 -13.46 17.22 14.72
C VAL A 350 -14.24 15.93 14.96
N LYS A 351 -13.86 14.83 14.29
CA LYS A 351 -14.48 13.51 14.52
C LYS A 351 -14.19 12.93 15.91
N LEU A 352 -13.08 13.32 16.52
CA LEU A 352 -12.68 12.82 17.85
C LEU A 352 -13.26 13.63 19.00
N LEU A 353 -13.84 14.81 18.75
CA LEU A 353 -14.49 15.68 19.74
C LEU A 353 -15.99 15.40 19.83
#